data_d3e671d8d6a654976f4a4ad378b90bf5
#
_entry.id   d3e671d8d6a654976f4a4ad378b90bf5
#
_cell.length_a   1.000
_cell.length_b   1.000
_cell.length_c   1.000
_cell.angle_alpha   90.00
_cell.angle_beta   90.00
_cell.angle_gamma   90.00
#
_symmetry.space_group_name_H-M   'P 1'
#
loop_
_entity.id
_entity.type
_entity.pdbx_description
1 polymer ?
#
loop_
_entity_poly.entity_id
_entity_poly.type
_entity_poly.pdbx_seq_one_letter_code
_entity_poly.pdbx_strand_id
1 'polypeptide(L)'
;MELTPERKRSIRQRLEPHLAALDPTLHFIEVILDSERRNLGVIVQKDDRPAMLRLDFIRYVSMPEHELRATLEEQLRVKKLIGNSRK
;
A
#
# COMPACT_ATOMS: atom_id res chain seq x y z
N MET A 1 -14.65 11.43 -8.35
CA MET A 1 -14.27 11.39 -6.92
C MET A 1 -12.78 11.54 -6.79
N GLU A 2 -12.36 12.39 -5.88
CA GLU A 2 -10.94 12.63 -5.66
C GLU A 2 -10.61 12.44 -4.20
N LEU A 3 -9.35 12.09 -3.95
CA LEU A 3 -8.87 11.99 -2.57
C LEU A 3 -8.54 13.39 -2.06
N THR A 4 -9.20 13.79 -0.98
CA THR A 4 -8.86 15.04 -0.32
C THR A 4 -7.53 14.86 0.42
N PRO A 5 -6.83 15.96 0.74
CA PRO A 5 -5.60 15.84 1.53
C PRO A 5 -5.82 15.14 2.86
N GLU A 6 -6.98 15.31 3.47
CA GLU A 6 -7.30 14.66 4.73
C GLU A 6 -7.42 13.16 4.55
N ARG A 7 -8.07 12.72 3.47
CA ARG A 7 -8.21 11.30 3.20
C ARG A 7 -6.86 10.67 2.86
N LYS A 8 -6.03 11.37 2.10
CA LYS A 8 -4.70 10.89 1.81
C LYS A 8 -3.89 10.70 3.09
N ARG A 9 -4.00 11.64 4.00
CA ARG A 9 -3.31 11.54 5.28
C ARG A 9 -3.80 10.35 6.09
N SER A 10 -5.11 10.16 6.11
CA SER A 10 -5.71 9.05 6.84
C SER A 10 -5.25 7.70 6.28
N ILE A 11 -5.22 7.58 4.96
CA ILE A 11 -4.76 6.36 4.31
C ILE A 11 -3.29 6.12 4.63
N ARG A 12 -2.47 7.16 4.53
CA ARG A 12 -1.06 7.06 4.85
C ARG A 12 -0.85 6.61 6.28
N GLN A 13 -1.57 7.22 7.22
CA GLN A 13 -1.43 6.87 8.64
C GLN A 13 -1.81 5.42 8.91
N ARG A 14 -2.74 4.89 8.11
CA ARG A 14 -3.13 3.50 8.27
C ARG A 14 -2.12 2.54 7.63
N LEU A 15 -1.58 2.90 6.48
CA LEU A 15 -0.71 2.00 5.72
C LEU A 15 0.74 2.02 6.17
N GLU A 16 1.25 3.17 6.59
CA GLU A 16 2.66 3.28 6.95
C GLU A 16 3.10 2.28 8.02
N PRO A 17 2.34 2.07 9.10
CA PRO A 17 2.76 1.08 10.09
C PRO A 17 2.85 -0.33 9.53
N HIS A 18 1.93 -0.69 8.64
CA HIS A 18 1.98 -2.01 8.01
C HIS A 18 3.20 -2.16 7.13
N LEU A 19 3.49 -1.12 6.33
CA LEU A 19 4.65 -1.15 5.46
C LEU A 19 5.93 -1.24 6.27
N ALA A 20 6.04 -0.45 7.33
CA ALA A 20 7.22 -0.48 8.19
C ALA A 20 7.40 -1.84 8.87
N ALA A 21 6.29 -2.47 9.24
CA ALA A 21 6.36 -3.79 9.85
C ALA A 21 6.80 -4.85 8.87
N LEU A 22 6.45 -4.69 7.60
CA LEU A 22 6.85 -5.63 6.57
C LEU A 22 8.30 -5.42 6.15
N ASP A 23 8.71 -4.15 6.02
CA ASP A 23 10.08 -3.82 5.67
C ASP A 23 10.34 -2.37 6.04
N PRO A 24 11.18 -2.10 7.05
CA PRO A 24 11.42 -0.72 7.48
C PRO A 24 12.13 0.16 6.45
N THR A 25 12.64 -0.43 5.37
CA THR A 25 13.26 0.37 4.31
C THR A 25 12.27 0.85 3.25
N LEU A 26 11.00 0.46 3.37
CA LEU A 26 9.95 0.92 2.47
C LEU A 26 9.53 2.34 2.84
N HIS A 27 9.37 3.17 1.84
CA HIS A 27 8.89 4.54 2.03
C HIS A 27 7.58 4.74 1.31
N PHE A 28 6.63 5.33 2.01
CA PHE A 28 5.35 5.72 1.41
C PHE A 28 5.58 7.02 0.65
N ILE A 29 5.24 7.02 -0.62
CA ILE A 29 5.45 8.19 -1.48
C ILE A 29 4.14 8.93 -1.70
N GLU A 30 3.11 8.24 -2.20
CA GLU A 30 1.87 8.90 -2.55
C GLU A 30 0.76 7.86 -2.64
N VAL A 31 -0.48 8.34 -2.55
CA VAL A 31 -1.65 7.51 -2.80
C VAL A 31 -2.52 8.23 -3.81
N ILE A 32 -3.00 7.50 -4.79
CA ILE A 32 -3.90 8.03 -5.81
C ILE A 32 -5.15 7.17 -5.87
N LEU A 33 -6.22 7.76 -6.38
CA LEU A 33 -7.48 7.05 -6.56
C LEU A 33 -7.82 6.99 -8.04
N ASP A 34 -7.92 5.78 -8.56
CA ASP A 34 -8.45 5.56 -9.90
C ASP A 34 -9.96 5.46 -9.75
N SER A 35 -10.67 6.55 -10.04
CA SER A 35 -12.10 6.60 -9.80
C SER A 35 -12.89 5.71 -10.75
N GLU A 36 -12.36 5.46 -11.93
CA GLU A 36 -13.06 4.59 -12.88
C GLU A 36 -13.07 3.15 -12.40
N ARG A 37 -11.96 2.68 -11.86
CA ARG A 37 -11.82 1.30 -11.40
C ARG A 37 -12.00 1.16 -9.91
N ARG A 38 -12.17 2.28 -9.21
CA ARG A 38 -12.32 2.31 -7.75
C ARG A 38 -11.16 1.64 -7.04
N ASN A 39 -9.97 1.84 -7.56
CA ASN A 39 -8.76 1.29 -6.97
C ASN A 39 -7.91 2.38 -6.35
N LEU A 40 -7.32 2.07 -5.21
CA LEU A 40 -6.28 2.91 -4.64
C LEU A 40 -4.94 2.45 -5.19
N GLY A 41 -4.16 3.40 -5.67
CA GLY A 41 -2.78 3.14 -6.02
C GLY A 41 -1.88 3.69 -4.94
N VAL A 42 -1.13 2.83 -4.29
CA VAL A 42 -0.21 3.23 -3.22
C VAL A 42 1.19 3.15 -3.78
N ILE A 43 1.84 4.29 -3.92
CA ILE A 43 3.19 4.34 -4.47
C ILE A 43 4.18 4.27 -3.31
N VAL A 44 5.03 3.26 -3.36
CA VAL A 44 6.07 3.05 -2.36
C VAL A 44 7.41 3.00 -3.06
N GLN A 45 8.47 3.19 -2.30
CA GLN A 45 9.82 3.12 -2.84
C GLN A 45 10.71 2.38 -1.86
N LYS A 46 11.52 1.48 -2.40
CA LYS A 46 12.57 0.80 -1.66
C LYS A 46 13.87 1.03 -2.38
N ASP A 47 14.82 1.71 -1.72
CA ASP A 47 16.05 2.16 -2.36
C ASP A 47 15.71 3.02 -3.58
N ASP A 48 16.12 2.62 -4.77
CA ASP A 48 15.81 3.34 -6.00
C ASP A 48 14.67 2.71 -6.79
N ARG A 49 13.90 1.83 -6.17
CA ARG A 49 12.88 1.06 -6.85
C ARG A 49 11.48 1.49 -6.43
N PRO A 50 10.81 2.30 -7.25
CA PRO A 50 9.41 2.62 -6.98
C PRO A 50 8.50 1.51 -7.43
N ALA A 51 7.36 1.38 -6.77
CA ALA A 51 6.36 0.41 -7.16
C ALA A 51 4.99 0.92 -6.74
N MET A 52 3.97 0.50 -7.45
CA MET A 52 2.60 0.85 -7.12
C MET A 52 1.86 -0.40 -6.66
N LEU A 53 1.30 -0.33 -5.46
CA LEU A 53 0.44 -1.36 -4.92
C LEU A 53 -1.00 -0.95 -5.20
N ARG A 54 -1.86 -1.92 -5.44
CA ARG A 54 -3.26 -1.64 -5.77
C ARG A 54 -4.19 -2.26 -4.75
N LEU A 55 -5.14 -1.47 -4.29
CA LEU A 55 -6.14 -1.93 -3.36
C LEU A 55 -7.51 -1.56 -3.90
N ASP A 56 -8.46 -2.49 -3.82
CA ASP A 56 -9.86 -2.17 -4.12
C ASP A 56 -10.35 -1.22 -3.04
N PHE A 57 -10.81 -0.02 -3.45
CA PHE A 57 -11.16 1.01 -2.49
C PHE A 57 -12.30 0.57 -1.57
N ILE A 58 -13.30 -0.10 -2.13
CA ILE A 58 -14.44 -0.52 -1.32
C ILE A 58 -14.03 -1.58 -0.30
N ARG A 59 -13.20 -2.52 -0.72
CA ARG A 59 -12.69 -3.53 0.20
C ARG A 59 -11.76 -2.91 1.24
N TYR A 60 -10.96 -1.94 0.80
CA TYR A 60 -10.02 -1.29 1.71
C TYR A 60 -10.71 -0.68 2.93
N VAL A 61 -11.86 0.00 2.71
CA VAL A 61 -12.51 0.70 3.83
C VAL A 61 -13.08 -0.26 4.86
N SER A 62 -13.41 -1.50 4.46
CA SER A 62 -13.97 -2.48 5.38
C SER A 62 -12.98 -3.59 5.75
N MET A 63 -11.76 -3.52 5.23
CA MET A 63 -10.78 -4.58 5.43
C MET A 63 -10.17 -4.51 6.83
N PRO A 64 -10.14 -5.64 7.57
CA PRO A 64 -9.47 -5.61 8.86
C PRO A 64 -7.95 -5.50 8.69
N GLU A 65 -7.28 -5.08 9.76
CA GLU A 65 -5.87 -4.76 9.67
C GLU A 65 -5.00 -5.95 9.27
N HIS A 66 -5.32 -7.14 9.78
CA HIS A 66 -4.52 -8.32 9.43
C HIS A 66 -4.65 -8.69 7.95
N GLU A 67 -5.84 -8.48 7.39
CA GLU A 67 -6.05 -8.75 5.97
C GLU A 67 -5.35 -7.69 5.12
N LEU A 68 -5.39 -6.44 5.56
CA LEU A 68 -4.70 -5.37 4.88
C LEU A 68 -3.21 -5.63 4.82
N ARG A 69 -2.63 -6.05 5.95
CA ARG A 69 -1.20 -6.37 5.98
C ARG A 69 -0.86 -7.53 5.04
N ALA A 70 -1.69 -8.57 5.05
CA ALA A 70 -1.46 -9.72 4.17
C ALA A 70 -1.54 -9.33 2.70
N THR A 71 -2.49 -8.46 2.36
CA THR A 71 -2.64 -7.99 0.99
C THR A 71 -1.42 -7.19 0.55
N LEU A 72 -0.94 -6.29 1.39
CA LEU A 72 0.25 -5.51 1.09
C LEU A 72 1.47 -6.40 0.95
N GLU A 73 1.61 -7.35 1.85
CA GLU A 73 2.74 -8.28 1.83
C GLU A 73 2.77 -9.07 0.53
N GLU A 74 1.61 -9.57 0.12
CA GLU A 74 1.55 -10.37 -1.10
C GLU A 74 1.97 -9.56 -2.32
N GLN A 75 1.47 -8.33 -2.44
CA GLN A 75 1.83 -7.49 -3.58
C GLN A 75 3.30 -7.12 -3.57
N LEU A 76 3.86 -6.82 -2.40
CA LEU A 76 5.27 -6.51 -2.30
C LEU A 76 6.14 -7.69 -2.68
N ARG A 77 5.72 -8.90 -2.30
CA ARG A 77 6.45 -10.12 -2.61
C ARG A 77 6.41 -10.40 -4.11
N VAL A 78 5.24 -10.22 -4.73
CA VAL A 78 5.10 -10.42 -6.17
C VAL A 78 5.99 -9.44 -6.93
N LYS A 79 6.11 -8.22 -6.45
CA LYS A 79 6.96 -7.21 -7.07
C LYS A 79 8.43 -7.33 -6.65
N LYS A 80 8.75 -8.30 -5.80
CA LYS A 80 10.10 -8.58 -5.32
C LYS A 80 10.71 -7.41 -4.57
N LEU A 81 9.85 -6.65 -3.89
CA LEU A 81 10.31 -5.55 -3.07
C LEU A 81 10.66 -5.97 -1.65
N ILE A 82 10.05 -7.07 -1.17
CA ILE A 82 10.43 -7.63 0.11
C ILE A 82 10.99 -9.03 -0.11
N GLY A 83 11.84 -9.44 0.79
CA GLY A 83 12.53 -10.70 0.65
C GLY A 83 11.60 -11.88 0.68
N ASN A 84 11.82 -12.83 -0.22
CA ASN A 84 11.20 -14.13 -0.13
C ASN A 84 12.10 -14.93 0.78
N SER A 85 11.64 -15.10 1.86
CA SER A 85 12.41 -15.98 2.70
C SER A 85 12.46 -17.36 2.08
N ARG A 86 12.45 -17.49 1.46
CA ARG A 86 12.77 -18.47 1.13
C ARG A 86 13.50 -18.83 0.94
N LYS A 87 13.87 -18.83 1.14
CA LYS A 87 14.53 -19.20 0.74
C LYS A 87 14.68 -19.81 0.85
#